data_6c4e1b4ec5fc4f09f91464780bc26448
#
_entry.id   6c4e1b4ec5fc4f09f91464780bc26448
#
_cell.length_a   1.000
_cell.length_b   1.000
_cell.length_c   1.000
_cell.angle_alpha   90.00
_cell.angle_beta   90.00
_cell.angle_gamma   90.00
#
_symmetry.space_group_name_H-M   'P 1'
#
loop_
_entity.id
_entity.type
_entity.pdbx_description
1 polymer ?
#
loop_
_entity_poly.entity_id
_entity_poly.type
_entity_poly.pdbx_seq_one_letter_code
_entity_poly.pdbx_strand_id
1 'polypeptide(L)'
;MARKKDPWGKLVLVEFEDGIAWVTMNRPEKRNAMSPALNEEMRATVEALASDERCKVFVLSGAGDSFAAGMDLKEYFRETDGQPDTVILNVRRTAEEWQWRRLRDYPKATIAMVNGWCFGGAFTPMVACDLAIAANEATFALSEVNWGIIPAGNVTKATAETIGYRKALYYAMTGDTFDGKQAAEMGLVNESVPRKKLEARTRKLAQTLLSKNQTVLRGIKIAMKRVQYMDWEMSADYLYAKMGEALNFGASKNREAAMKAFLDDKKFKPGIEHFKGTT
;
A
#
# COMPACT_ATOMS: atom_id res chain seq x y z
N MET A 1 9.94 -13.37 16.32
CA MET A 1 10.96 -14.26 15.69
C MET A 1 11.85 -13.46 14.76
N ALA A 2 13.06 -13.94 14.42
CA ALA A 2 13.91 -13.27 13.43
C ALA A 2 13.29 -13.38 12.03
N ARG A 3 13.40 -12.33 11.22
CA ARG A 3 12.97 -12.36 9.82
C ARG A 3 13.73 -13.44 9.05
N LYS A 4 13.02 -14.22 8.26
CA LYS A 4 13.60 -15.21 7.35
C LYS A 4 13.63 -14.60 5.94
N LYS A 5 14.84 -14.47 5.37
CA LYS A 5 15.02 -14.07 3.97
C LYS A 5 14.58 -15.19 3.05
N ASP A 6 13.82 -14.81 2.04
CA ASP A 6 13.49 -15.68 0.92
C ASP A 6 14.30 -15.22 -0.31
N PRO A 7 15.00 -16.09 -1.06
CA PRO A 7 15.75 -15.71 -2.26
C PRO A 7 14.79 -15.41 -3.42
N TRP A 8 14.03 -14.33 -3.29
CA TRP A 8 12.95 -13.96 -4.21
C TRP A 8 13.46 -13.25 -5.46
N GLY A 9 14.36 -12.28 -5.30
CA GLY A 9 14.91 -11.48 -6.38
C GLY A 9 16.15 -10.70 -5.93
N LYS A 10 16.71 -9.90 -6.83
CA LYS A 10 17.84 -9.00 -6.53
C LYS A 10 17.36 -7.57 -6.26
N LEU A 11 16.36 -7.13 -7.02
CA LEU A 11 15.82 -5.77 -6.96
C LEU A 11 14.62 -5.67 -6.01
N VAL A 12 14.06 -6.82 -5.60
CA VAL A 12 12.98 -6.91 -4.60
C VAL A 12 13.37 -7.98 -3.57
N LEU A 13 13.46 -7.56 -2.32
CA LEU A 13 13.72 -8.47 -1.21
C LEU A 13 12.42 -8.79 -0.50
N VAL A 14 12.25 -10.05 -0.12
CA VAL A 14 11.10 -10.51 0.67
C VAL A 14 11.61 -11.20 1.93
N GLU A 15 11.10 -10.75 3.06
CA GLU A 15 11.37 -11.37 4.35
C GLU A 15 10.05 -11.68 5.06
N PHE A 16 9.95 -12.81 5.72
CA PHE A 16 8.76 -13.22 6.45
C PHE A 16 8.97 -13.17 7.97
N GLU A 17 7.96 -12.63 8.66
CA GLU A 17 7.91 -12.57 10.13
C GLU A 17 6.46 -12.74 10.59
N ASP A 18 6.14 -13.87 11.20
CA ASP A 18 4.84 -14.12 11.87
C ASP A 18 3.59 -13.71 11.06
N GLY A 19 3.54 -14.06 9.78
CA GLY A 19 2.43 -13.72 8.88
C GLY A 19 2.59 -12.38 8.16
N ILE A 20 3.65 -11.63 8.42
CA ILE A 20 3.99 -10.39 7.72
C ILE A 20 4.99 -10.71 6.61
N ALA A 21 4.71 -10.30 5.38
CA ALA A 21 5.67 -10.25 4.29
C ALA A 21 6.23 -8.82 4.18
N TRP A 22 7.50 -8.65 4.51
CA TRP A 22 8.24 -7.40 4.35
C TRP A 22 8.83 -7.39 2.95
N VAL A 23 8.29 -6.53 2.08
CA VAL A 23 8.70 -6.41 0.69
C VAL A 23 9.44 -5.09 0.51
N THR A 24 10.69 -5.20 0.11
CA THR A 24 11.61 -4.06 0.04
C THR A 24 12.09 -3.87 -1.39
N MET A 25 11.80 -2.72 -2.00
CA MET A 25 12.45 -2.28 -3.24
C MET A 25 13.93 -2.05 -2.96
N ASN A 26 14.81 -2.73 -3.70
CA ASN A 26 16.23 -2.84 -3.36
C ASN A 26 17.15 -2.32 -4.49
N ARG A 27 17.12 -1.02 -4.69
CA ARG A 27 18.06 -0.25 -5.52
C ARG A 27 18.53 1.01 -4.75
N PRO A 28 19.10 0.87 -3.54
CA PRO A 28 19.40 2.01 -2.67
C PRO A 28 20.35 3.03 -3.35
N GLU A 29 21.28 2.59 -4.20
CA GLU A 29 22.21 3.43 -4.97
C GLU A 29 21.49 4.33 -5.99
N LYS A 30 20.24 4.02 -6.34
CA LYS A 30 19.34 4.79 -7.21
C LYS A 30 18.11 5.30 -6.42
N ARG A 31 18.19 5.34 -5.09
CA ARG A 31 17.05 5.70 -4.22
C ARG A 31 15.78 4.92 -4.57
N ASN A 32 15.94 3.66 -4.92
CA ASN A 32 14.87 2.74 -5.29
C ASN A 32 14.02 3.24 -6.48
N ALA A 33 14.61 4.01 -7.41
CA ALA A 33 13.95 4.41 -8.65
C ALA A 33 13.45 3.17 -9.41
N MET A 34 12.18 3.22 -9.84
CA MET A 34 11.46 2.09 -10.41
C MET A 34 11.83 1.94 -11.91
N SER A 35 12.82 1.08 -12.20
CA SER A 35 13.19 0.66 -13.53
C SER A 35 12.23 -0.40 -14.09
N PRO A 36 12.25 -0.66 -15.41
CA PRO A 36 11.50 -1.79 -15.98
C PRO A 36 11.78 -3.13 -15.29
N ALA A 37 13.05 -3.42 -14.97
CA ALA A 37 13.45 -4.64 -14.28
C ALA A 37 12.89 -4.71 -12.84
N LEU A 38 12.93 -3.62 -12.07
CA LEU A 38 12.35 -3.58 -10.74
C LEU A 38 10.82 -3.74 -10.82
N ASN A 39 10.17 -3.10 -11.79
CA ASN A 39 8.72 -3.23 -12.00
C ASN A 39 8.32 -4.68 -12.31
N GLU A 40 9.13 -5.41 -13.10
CA GLU A 40 8.88 -6.82 -13.41
C GLU A 40 9.03 -7.71 -12.17
N GLU A 41 10.12 -7.54 -11.37
CA GLU A 41 10.28 -8.27 -10.11
C GLU A 41 9.15 -7.94 -9.10
N MET A 42 8.73 -6.68 -9.00
CA MET A 42 7.60 -6.29 -8.14
C MET A 42 6.29 -6.91 -8.60
N ARG A 43 6.00 -6.93 -9.91
CA ARG A 43 4.81 -7.57 -10.47
C ARG A 43 4.77 -9.05 -10.09
N ALA A 44 5.87 -9.76 -10.33
CA ALA A 44 6.00 -11.17 -9.98
C ALA A 44 5.86 -11.41 -8.47
N THR A 45 6.48 -10.56 -7.65
CA THR A 45 6.41 -10.64 -6.18
C THR A 45 5.00 -10.42 -5.65
N VAL A 46 4.32 -9.36 -6.10
CA VAL A 46 2.93 -9.05 -5.69
C VAL A 46 2.00 -10.20 -6.08
N GLU A 47 2.17 -10.77 -7.28
CA GLU A 47 1.37 -11.90 -7.74
C GLU A 47 1.58 -13.15 -6.89
N ALA A 48 2.82 -13.54 -6.66
CA ALA A 48 3.14 -14.74 -5.91
C ALA A 48 2.71 -14.64 -4.42
N LEU A 49 2.95 -13.51 -3.77
CA LEU A 49 2.55 -13.30 -2.38
C LEU A 49 1.03 -13.23 -2.18
N ALA A 50 0.25 -12.99 -3.24
CA ALA A 50 -1.21 -13.00 -3.15
C ALA A 50 -1.77 -14.37 -2.72
N SER A 51 -1.14 -15.46 -3.15
CA SER A 51 -1.51 -16.85 -2.82
C SER A 51 -0.62 -17.49 -1.75
N ASP A 52 0.48 -16.85 -1.33
CA ASP A 52 1.41 -17.43 -0.34
C ASP A 52 0.81 -17.37 1.08
N GLU A 53 0.57 -18.52 1.69
CA GLU A 53 -0.01 -18.65 3.04
C GLU A 53 0.86 -18.01 4.14
N ARG A 54 2.16 -17.83 3.91
CA ARG A 54 3.07 -17.14 4.83
C ARG A 54 2.81 -15.63 4.90
N CYS A 55 2.22 -15.07 3.86
CA CYS A 55 1.85 -13.66 3.78
C CYS A 55 0.37 -13.49 4.17
N LYS A 56 0.09 -12.86 5.27
CA LYS A 56 -1.27 -12.43 5.67
C LYS A 56 -1.38 -10.91 5.68
N VAL A 57 -0.27 -10.21 5.90
CA VAL A 57 -0.14 -8.76 5.78
C VAL A 57 1.08 -8.45 4.92
N PHE A 58 0.91 -7.62 3.91
CA PHE A 58 1.96 -7.18 2.99
C PHE A 58 2.46 -5.80 3.42
N VAL A 59 3.76 -5.64 3.66
CA VAL A 59 4.39 -4.36 4.00
C VAL A 59 5.34 -3.97 2.88
N LEU A 60 5.10 -2.84 2.22
CA LEU A 60 5.95 -2.29 1.17
C LEU A 60 6.88 -1.21 1.72
N SER A 61 8.16 -1.30 1.41
CA SER A 61 9.17 -0.30 1.79
C SER A 61 10.30 -0.21 0.75
N GLY A 62 11.25 0.66 0.98
CA GLY A 62 12.47 0.77 0.19
C GLY A 62 13.74 0.55 1.01
N ALA A 63 14.78 0.01 0.40
CA ALA A 63 16.08 -0.16 1.03
C ALA A 63 16.77 1.20 1.29
N GLY A 64 17.55 1.27 2.35
CA GLY A 64 18.33 2.47 2.69
C GLY A 64 17.46 3.62 3.22
N ASP A 65 17.65 4.81 2.68
CA ASP A 65 17.07 6.07 3.14
C ASP A 65 15.88 6.57 2.29
N SER A 66 15.39 5.73 1.39
CA SER A 66 14.35 6.10 0.43
C SER A 66 13.27 5.03 0.36
N PHE A 67 12.03 5.45 0.23
CA PHE A 67 10.94 4.58 -0.21
C PHE A 67 11.11 4.30 -1.72
N ALA A 68 10.93 5.30 -2.56
CA ALA A 68 11.30 5.29 -3.98
C ALA A 68 11.39 6.73 -4.53
N ALA A 69 12.36 6.98 -5.39
CA ALA A 69 12.53 8.28 -6.07
C ALA A 69 11.61 8.45 -7.30
N GLY A 70 10.62 7.59 -7.47
CA GLY A 70 9.74 7.59 -8.64
C GLY A 70 10.21 6.67 -9.75
N MET A 71 9.77 6.93 -10.98
CA MET A 71 10.19 6.15 -12.14
C MET A 71 11.65 6.48 -12.51
N ASP A 72 12.42 5.48 -12.94
CA ASP A 72 13.80 5.67 -13.37
C ASP A 72 13.86 6.50 -14.65
N LEU A 73 14.42 7.72 -14.57
CA LEU A 73 14.47 8.66 -15.70
C LEU A 73 15.28 8.13 -16.88
N LYS A 74 16.31 7.31 -16.61
CA LYS A 74 17.12 6.72 -17.65
C LYS A 74 16.46 5.48 -18.25
N GLU A 75 16.24 4.47 -17.40
CA GLU A 75 15.83 3.14 -17.86
C GLU A 75 14.34 3.06 -18.24
N TYR A 76 13.46 3.81 -17.53
CA TYR A 76 12.02 3.78 -17.82
C TYR A 76 11.58 4.79 -18.89
N PHE A 77 12.24 5.96 -19.01
CA PHE A 77 11.92 6.98 -20.01
C PHE A 77 12.95 6.97 -21.16
N ARG A 78 14.17 7.46 -20.94
CA ARG A 78 15.13 7.70 -22.01
C ARG A 78 15.44 6.46 -22.86
N GLU A 79 15.58 5.29 -22.24
CA GLU A 79 15.92 4.05 -22.96
C GLU A 79 14.71 3.39 -23.62
N THR A 80 13.48 3.74 -23.20
CA THR A 80 12.25 3.29 -23.84
C THR A 80 11.73 4.27 -24.88
N ASP A 81 12.09 5.55 -24.79
CA ASP A 81 11.71 6.54 -25.78
C ASP A 81 12.30 6.16 -27.16
N GLY A 82 11.46 6.18 -28.20
CA GLY A 82 11.85 5.77 -29.54
C GLY A 82 11.87 4.26 -29.80
N GLN A 83 11.59 3.43 -28.80
CA GLN A 83 11.35 2.00 -28.99
C GLN A 83 10.00 1.75 -29.68
N PRO A 84 9.78 0.58 -30.29
CA PRO A 84 8.46 0.22 -30.82
C PRO A 84 7.34 0.36 -29.77
N ASP A 85 6.15 0.80 -30.20
CA ASP A 85 5.00 1.02 -29.32
C ASP A 85 4.68 -0.20 -28.42
N THR A 86 4.85 -1.40 -28.95
CA THR A 86 4.65 -2.65 -28.19
C THR A 86 5.60 -2.78 -27.00
N VAL A 87 6.84 -2.30 -27.11
CA VAL A 87 7.82 -2.31 -26.02
C VAL A 87 7.43 -1.25 -24.99
N ILE A 88 7.15 -0.02 -25.44
CA ILE A 88 6.72 1.08 -24.57
C ILE A 88 5.47 0.70 -23.79
N LEU A 89 4.46 0.16 -24.47
CA LEU A 89 3.19 -0.27 -23.85
C LEU A 89 3.40 -1.38 -22.84
N ASN A 90 4.28 -2.36 -23.11
CA ASN A 90 4.59 -3.44 -22.19
C ASN A 90 5.27 -2.92 -20.91
N VAL A 91 6.25 -2.04 -21.04
CA VAL A 91 6.95 -1.41 -19.90
C VAL A 91 5.97 -0.64 -19.01
N ARG A 92 5.09 0.17 -19.62
CA ARG A 92 4.06 0.94 -18.91
C ARG A 92 3.06 0.02 -18.23
N ARG A 93 2.54 -0.98 -18.93
CA ARG A 93 1.58 -1.95 -18.42
C ARG A 93 2.14 -2.74 -17.23
N THR A 94 3.39 -3.18 -17.30
CA THR A 94 4.06 -3.88 -16.20
C THR A 94 4.12 -3.03 -14.94
N ALA A 95 4.46 -1.74 -15.08
CA ALA A 95 4.46 -0.80 -13.96
C ALA A 95 3.06 -0.62 -13.37
N GLU A 96 2.06 -0.29 -14.20
CA GLU A 96 0.66 -0.09 -13.76
C GLU A 96 0.08 -1.32 -13.08
N GLU A 97 0.41 -2.52 -13.56
CA GLU A 97 -0.15 -3.77 -13.10
C GLU A 97 0.12 -3.99 -11.61
N TRP A 98 1.34 -3.77 -11.14
CA TRP A 98 1.65 -3.94 -9.73
C TRP A 98 1.40 -2.69 -8.88
N GLN A 99 1.76 -1.49 -9.41
CA GLN A 99 1.69 -0.23 -8.65
C GLN A 99 0.27 0.15 -8.28
N TRP A 100 -0.70 -0.23 -9.13
CA TRP A 100 -2.07 0.17 -8.96
C TRP A 100 -3.05 -1.00 -9.01
N ARG A 101 -3.16 -1.69 -10.14
CA ARG A 101 -4.24 -2.66 -10.39
C ARG A 101 -4.28 -3.76 -9.34
N ARG A 102 -3.14 -4.38 -9.05
CA ARG A 102 -3.05 -5.47 -8.07
C ARG A 102 -3.00 -4.99 -6.65
N LEU A 103 -2.21 -3.96 -6.31
CA LEU A 103 -2.10 -3.47 -4.94
C LEU A 103 -3.41 -2.88 -4.41
N ARG A 104 -4.14 -2.13 -5.23
CA ARG A 104 -5.40 -1.54 -4.79
C ARG A 104 -6.43 -2.57 -4.36
N ASP A 105 -6.54 -3.65 -5.13
CA ASP A 105 -7.51 -4.73 -4.88
C ASP A 105 -6.83 -5.98 -4.27
N TYR A 106 -5.66 -5.80 -3.65
CA TYR A 106 -4.88 -6.90 -3.11
C TYR A 106 -5.70 -7.73 -2.11
N PRO A 107 -5.64 -9.09 -2.16
CA PRO A 107 -6.52 -9.93 -1.33
C PRO A 107 -6.20 -9.88 0.17
N LYS A 108 -5.04 -9.34 0.54
CA LYS A 108 -4.54 -9.24 1.91
C LYS A 108 -4.40 -7.78 2.31
N ALA A 109 -4.32 -7.48 3.61
CA ALA A 109 -4.06 -6.12 4.06
C ALA A 109 -2.66 -5.65 3.64
N THR A 110 -2.54 -4.39 3.18
CA THR A 110 -1.30 -3.81 2.69
C THR A 110 -0.94 -2.54 3.47
N ILE A 111 0.34 -2.37 3.79
CA ILE A 111 0.86 -1.20 4.49
C ILE A 111 2.06 -0.65 3.71
N ALA A 112 2.03 0.64 3.37
CA ALA A 112 3.21 1.35 2.90
C ALA A 112 4.00 1.88 4.12
N MET A 113 5.25 1.45 4.25
CA MET A 113 6.20 1.94 5.25
C MET A 113 7.16 2.91 4.56
N VAL A 114 6.87 4.22 4.62
CA VAL A 114 7.60 5.26 3.91
C VAL A 114 8.80 5.71 4.76
N ASN A 115 9.94 5.11 4.50
CA ASN A 115 11.15 5.30 5.28
C ASN A 115 12.01 6.51 4.89
N GLY A 116 11.69 7.21 3.79
CA GLY A 116 12.45 8.36 3.32
C GLY A 116 11.86 8.98 2.06
N TRP A 117 12.67 9.22 1.05
CA TRP A 117 12.23 9.85 -0.21
C TRP A 117 11.08 9.08 -0.87
N CYS A 118 10.00 9.79 -1.16
CA CYS A 118 8.84 9.28 -1.89
C CYS A 118 8.44 10.30 -2.94
N PHE A 119 8.90 10.11 -4.18
CA PHE A 119 8.78 11.11 -5.23
C PHE A 119 8.01 10.60 -6.44
N GLY A 120 7.25 11.48 -7.05
CA GLY A 120 6.60 11.24 -8.33
C GLY A 120 5.83 9.93 -8.40
N GLY A 121 6.19 9.07 -9.34
CA GLY A 121 5.54 7.75 -9.54
C GLY A 121 5.43 6.88 -8.29
N ALA A 122 6.23 7.13 -7.24
CA ALA A 122 6.17 6.39 -5.99
C ALA A 122 4.88 6.63 -5.19
N PHE A 123 4.16 7.73 -5.43
CA PHE A 123 2.86 7.99 -4.82
C PHE A 123 1.83 6.94 -5.20
N THR A 124 1.87 6.43 -6.42
CA THR A 124 0.89 5.43 -6.89
C THR A 124 0.90 4.16 -6.04
N PRO A 125 2.01 3.41 -5.89
CA PRO A 125 2.00 2.20 -5.04
C PRO A 125 1.82 2.51 -3.56
N MET A 126 2.27 3.68 -3.07
CA MET A 126 2.05 4.09 -1.70
C MET A 126 0.54 4.26 -1.40
N VAL A 127 -0.19 5.01 -2.23
CA VAL A 127 -1.64 5.25 -2.06
C VAL A 127 -2.46 4.01 -2.40
N ALA A 128 -1.97 3.13 -3.29
CA ALA A 128 -2.63 1.85 -3.59
C ALA A 128 -2.64 0.90 -2.38
N CYS A 129 -1.65 0.98 -1.48
CA CYS A 129 -1.70 0.29 -0.19
C CYS A 129 -2.92 0.74 0.62
N ASP A 130 -3.40 -0.11 1.52
CA ASP A 130 -4.59 0.18 2.34
C ASP A 130 -4.29 1.21 3.42
N LEU A 131 -3.10 1.13 4.00
CA LEU A 131 -2.62 1.99 5.08
C LEU A 131 -1.18 2.44 4.77
N ALA A 132 -0.80 3.58 5.32
CA ALA A 132 0.56 4.11 5.17
C ALA A 132 1.06 4.73 6.48
N ILE A 133 2.32 4.48 6.82
CA ILE A 133 3.03 5.14 7.92
C ILE A 133 4.32 5.72 7.36
N ALA A 134 4.63 6.97 7.70
CA ALA A 134 5.86 7.63 7.25
C ALA A 134 6.84 7.88 8.40
N ALA A 135 8.13 7.95 8.07
CA ALA A 135 9.09 8.60 8.93
C ALA A 135 8.79 10.11 8.98
N ASN A 136 8.94 10.77 10.14
CA ASN A 136 8.82 12.23 10.24
C ASN A 136 9.77 12.92 9.26
N GLU A 137 10.94 12.32 9.08
CA GLU A 137 12.05 12.78 8.23
C GLU A 137 11.90 12.36 6.77
N ALA A 138 10.80 11.66 6.39
CA ALA A 138 10.52 11.35 5.00
C ALA A 138 10.26 12.63 4.21
N THR A 139 10.68 12.63 2.95
CA THR A 139 10.48 13.76 2.05
C THR A 139 9.62 13.31 0.87
N PHE A 140 8.56 14.05 0.63
CA PHE A 140 7.60 13.81 -0.45
C PHE A 140 7.67 14.93 -1.47
N ALA A 141 7.53 14.62 -2.76
CA ALA A 141 7.37 15.62 -3.82
C ALA A 141 6.66 15.06 -5.05
N LEU A 142 5.83 15.88 -5.67
CA LEU A 142 5.36 15.69 -7.04
C LEU A 142 6.31 16.44 -7.97
N SER A 143 7.49 15.85 -8.22
CA SER A 143 8.61 16.52 -8.88
C SER A 143 8.55 16.50 -10.41
N GLU A 144 7.50 15.94 -11.00
CA GLU A 144 7.33 15.74 -12.44
C GLU A 144 7.41 17.06 -13.23
N VAL A 145 6.89 18.15 -12.67
CA VAL A 145 6.91 19.48 -13.28
C VAL A 145 8.35 19.96 -13.57
N ASN A 146 9.30 19.58 -12.71
CA ASN A 146 10.72 19.95 -12.89
C ASN A 146 11.38 19.22 -14.07
N TRP A 147 10.75 18.17 -14.59
CA TRP A 147 11.20 17.37 -15.73
C TRP A 147 10.40 17.62 -16.99
N GLY A 148 9.47 18.60 -16.95
CA GLY A 148 8.54 18.84 -18.05
C GLY A 148 7.53 17.72 -18.30
N ILE A 149 7.22 16.94 -17.27
CA ILE A 149 6.31 15.79 -17.30
C ILE A 149 5.13 16.08 -16.39
N ILE A 150 3.92 15.69 -16.80
CA ILE A 150 2.75 15.70 -15.89
C ILE A 150 2.78 14.46 -14.98
N PRO A 151 2.31 14.53 -13.72
CA PRO A 151 2.18 13.37 -12.84
C PRO A 151 1.17 12.35 -13.40
N ALA A 152 1.66 11.38 -14.17
CA ALA A 152 0.87 10.31 -14.81
C ALA A 152 0.85 9.03 -13.97
N GLY A 153 0.35 7.92 -14.52
CA GLY A 153 0.33 6.62 -13.85
C GLY A 153 -0.49 6.60 -12.55
N ASN A 154 -1.61 7.33 -12.54
CA ASN A 154 -2.49 7.54 -11.39
C ASN A 154 -1.93 8.43 -10.25
N VAL A 155 -0.74 8.99 -10.37
CA VAL A 155 -0.17 9.89 -9.34
C VAL A 155 -1.10 11.06 -9.04
N THR A 156 -1.57 11.78 -10.08
CA THR A 156 -2.48 12.93 -9.93
C THR A 156 -3.77 12.53 -9.22
N LYS A 157 -4.41 11.42 -9.65
CA LYS A 157 -5.65 10.97 -9.05
C LYS A 157 -5.44 10.51 -7.60
N ALA A 158 -4.43 9.69 -7.35
CA ALA A 158 -4.10 9.20 -6.03
C ALA A 158 -3.87 10.34 -5.04
N THR A 159 -3.12 11.36 -5.47
CA THR A 159 -2.83 12.53 -4.63
C THR A 159 -4.07 13.39 -4.40
N ALA A 160 -4.82 13.70 -5.46
CA ALA A 160 -6.02 14.55 -5.37
C ALA A 160 -7.12 13.95 -4.49
N GLU A 161 -7.32 12.63 -4.56
CA GLU A 161 -8.30 11.92 -3.72
C GLU A 161 -7.87 11.84 -2.26
N THR A 162 -6.56 11.80 -1.99
CA THR A 162 -6.04 11.59 -0.63
C THR A 162 -5.87 12.89 0.14
N ILE A 163 -5.24 13.91 -0.45
CA ILE A 163 -4.96 15.20 0.24
C ILE A 163 -5.88 16.33 -0.18
N GLY A 164 -6.78 16.07 -1.10
CA GLY A 164 -7.73 17.03 -1.65
C GLY A 164 -7.13 17.89 -2.77
N TYR A 165 -8.01 18.35 -3.64
CA TYR A 165 -7.67 19.00 -4.91
C TYR A 165 -6.69 20.18 -4.78
N ARG A 166 -6.94 21.11 -3.82
CA ARG A 166 -6.11 22.32 -3.70
C ARG A 166 -4.67 22.03 -3.29
N LYS A 167 -4.47 21.14 -2.33
CA LYS A 167 -3.12 20.76 -1.88
C LYS A 167 -2.40 19.97 -2.97
N ALA A 168 -3.09 19.01 -3.60
CA ALA A 168 -2.53 18.23 -4.69
C ALA A 168 -2.08 19.12 -5.84
N LEU A 169 -2.92 20.10 -6.26
CA LEU A 169 -2.61 21.04 -7.31
C LEU A 169 -1.40 21.92 -6.97
N TYR A 170 -1.33 22.43 -5.73
CA TYR A 170 -0.19 23.21 -5.26
C TYR A 170 1.12 22.44 -5.43
N TYR A 171 1.24 21.26 -4.83
CA TYR A 171 2.47 20.47 -4.90
C TYR A 171 2.80 19.97 -6.31
N ALA A 172 1.80 19.63 -7.12
CA ALA A 172 2.02 19.20 -8.50
C ALA A 172 2.49 20.34 -9.42
N MET A 173 2.07 21.57 -9.16
CA MET A 173 2.44 22.74 -9.98
C MET A 173 3.74 23.38 -9.54
N THR A 174 4.04 23.38 -8.24
CA THR A 174 5.27 23.98 -7.71
C THR A 174 6.44 23.01 -7.68
N GLY A 175 6.18 21.69 -7.53
CA GLY A 175 7.21 20.69 -7.27
C GLY A 175 7.82 20.81 -5.88
N ASP A 176 7.21 21.59 -4.98
CA ASP A 176 7.67 21.78 -3.60
C ASP A 176 7.65 20.44 -2.84
N THR A 177 8.55 20.34 -1.87
CA THR A 177 8.63 19.20 -0.96
C THR A 177 7.81 19.42 0.31
N PHE A 178 7.40 18.33 0.94
CA PHE A 178 6.83 18.30 2.27
C PHE A 178 7.34 17.10 3.06
N ASP A 179 7.31 17.20 4.38
CA ASP A 179 7.83 16.13 5.25
C ASP A 179 6.75 15.12 5.67
N GLY A 180 7.16 14.08 6.43
CA GLY A 180 6.26 13.04 6.90
C GLY A 180 5.18 13.54 7.85
N LYS A 181 5.44 14.60 8.62
CA LYS A 181 4.44 15.19 9.53
C LYS A 181 3.36 15.91 8.73
N GLN A 182 3.77 16.72 7.76
CA GLN A 182 2.85 17.37 6.83
C GLN A 182 2.03 16.35 6.02
N ALA A 183 2.66 15.22 5.60
CA ALA A 183 1.97 14.14 4.94
C ALA A 183 0.86 13.54 5.82
N ALA A 184 1.10 13.36 7.11
CA ALA A 184 0.10 12.88 8.07
C ALA A 184 -1.00 13.92 8.33
N GLU A 185 -0.63 15.20 8.50
CA GLU A 185 -1.61 16.29 8.67
C GLU A 185 -2.54 16.46 7.46
N MET A 186 -2.03 16.21 6.25
CA MET A 186 -2.82 16.25 5.03
C MET A 186 -3.66 15.00 4.80
N GLY A 187 -3.44 13.93 5.53
CA GLY A 187 -4.11 12.64 5.35
C GLY A 187 -3.52 11.77 4.23
N LEU A 188 -2.34 12.11 3.71
CA LEU A 188 -1.63 11.28 2.72
C LEU A 188 -1.17 9.94 3.32
N VAL A 189 -0.76 9.98 4.58
CA VAL A 189 -0.44 8.80 5.39
C VAL A 189 -1.27 8.81 6.67
N ASN A 190 -1.51 7.65 7.28
CA ASN A 190 -2.32 7.54 8.51
C ASN A 190 -1.64 8.21 9.71
N GLU A 191 -0.31 8.16 9.75
CA GLU A 191 0.49 8.77 10.82
C GLU A 191 1.95 8.90 10.39
N SER A 192 2.69 9.75 11.11
CA SER A 192 4.15 9.80 11.01
C SER A 192 4.79 9.61 12.38
N VAL A 193 5.97 8.99 12.38
CA VAL A 193 6.74 8.71 13.59
C VAL A 193 8.23 8.96 13.32
N PRO A 194 9.07 9.22 14.35
CA PRO A 194 10.52 9.29 14.15
C PRO A 194 11.04 8.05 13.43
N ARG A 195 11.96 8.22 12.45
CA ARG A 195 12.46 7.14 11.58
C ARG A 195 12.89 5.88 12.37
N LYS A 196 13.57 6.08 13.50
CA LYS A 196 14.00 4.98 14.37
C LYS A 196 12.85 4.15 14.98
N LYS A 197 11.63 4.67 14.97
CA LYS A 197 10.42 3.99 15.48
C LYS A 197 9.54 3.44 14.36
N LEU A 198 9.82 3.77 13.09
CA LEU A 198 8.95 3.48 11.96
C LEU A 198 8.67 1.98 11.82
N GLU A 199 9.71 1.16 11.77
CA GLU A 199 9.55 -0.29 11.62
C GLU A 199 8.77 -0.92 12.79
N ALA A 200 9.10 -0.55 14.02
CA ALA A 200 8.41 -1.06 15.20
C ALA A 200 6.92 -0.66 15.20
N ARG A 201 6.61 0.57 14.77
CA ARG A 201 5.23 1.04 14.66
C ARG A 201 4.47 0.32 13.55
N THR A 202 5.10 0.12 12.39
CA THR A 202 4.53 -0.64 11.27
C THR A 202 4.25 -2.09 11.66
N ARG A 203 5.20 -2.73 12.37
CA ARG A 203 5.03 -4.09 12.91
C ARG A 203 3.82 -4.17 13.87
N LYS A 204 3.68 -3.20 14.77
CA LYS A 204 2.54 -3.14 15.69
C LYS A 204 1.20 -3.01 14.93
N LEU A 205 1.15 -2.20 13.87
CA LEU A 205 -0.03 -2.08 13.02
C LEU A 205 -0.32 -3.40 12.30
N ALA A 206 0.69 -4.02 11.70
CA ALA A 206 0.55 -5.32 11.04
C ALA A 206 0.04 -6.40 12.00
N GLN A 207 0.56 -6.45 13.23
CA GLN A 207 0.08 -7.37 14.28
C GLN A 207 -1.38 -7.11 14.65
N THR A 208 -1.81 -5.84 14.68
CA THR A 208 -3.23 -5.50 14.88
C THR A 208 -4.09 -6.07 13.75
N LEU A 209 -3.66 -5.94 12.49
CA LEU A 209 -4.37 -6.50 11.34
C LEU A 209 -4.38 -8.04 11.34
N LEU A 210 -3.27 -8.67 11.72
CA LEU A 210 -3.18 -10.13 11.88
C LEU A 210 -4.14 -10.67 12.93
N SER A 211 -4.46 -9.90 13.98
CA SER A 211 -5.41 -10.30 15.02
C SER A 211 -6.87 -10.25 14.56
N LYS A 212 -7.16 -9.74 13.35
CA LYS A 212 -8.51 -9.62 12.80
C LYS A 212 -8.80 -10.77 11.83
N ASN A 213 -10.08 -11.05 11.60
CA ASN A 213 -10.49 -12.00 10.58
C ASN A 213 -10.12 -11.48 9.18
N GLN A 214 -9.32 -12.23 8.44
CA GLN A 214 -8.74 -11.79 7.16
C GLN A 214 -9.82 -11.63 6.06
N THR A 215 -10.88 -12.44 6.09
CA THR A 215 -12.03 -12.32 5.17
C THR A 215 -12.77 -11.00 5.41
N VAL A 216 -12.96 -10.62 6.68
CA VAL A 216 -13.60 -9.35 7.05
C VAL A 216 -12.73 -8.17 6.64
N LEU A 217 -11.41 -8.20 6.88
CA LEU A 217 -10.50 -7.14 6.43
C LEU A 217 -10.54 -6.96 4.92
N ARG A 218 -10.51 -8.05 4.16
CA ARG A 218 -10.66 -8.02 2.69
C ARG A 218 -12.00 -7.39 2.28
N GLY A 219 -13.10 -7.78 2.91
CA GLY A 219 -14.42 -7.20 2.66
C GLY A 219 -14.46 -5.71 2.92
N ILE A 220 -13.96 -5.26 4.08
CA ILE A 220 -13.90 -3.84 4.47
C ILE A 220 -13.12 -3.02 3.44
N LYS A 221 -11.88 -3.42 3.10
CA LYS A 221 -11.04 -2.62 2.18
C LYS A 221 -11.66 -2.49 0.79
N ILE A 222 -12.20 -3.58 0.24
CA ILE A 222 -12.84 -3.56 -1.08
C ILE A 222 -14.11 -2.69 -1.04
N ALA A 223 -14.94 -2.84 0.00
CA ALA A 223 -16.12 -2.04 0.19
C ALA A 223 -15.79 -0.54 0.26
N MET A 224 -14.88 -0.14 1.14
CA MET A 224 -14.46 1.26 1.29
C MET A 224 -13.89 1.87 0.00
N LYS A 225 -13.14 1.09 -0.79
CA LYS A 225 -12.56 1.56 -2.06
C LYS A 225 -13.61 1.68 -3.18
N ARG A 226 -14.70 0.91 -3.14
CA ARG A 226 -15.73 0.89 -4.21
C ARG A 226 -16.87 1.86 -3.97
N VAL A 227 -17.37 1.99 -2.73
CA VAL A 227 -18.51 2.85 -2.44
C VAL A 227 -18.28 4.33 -2.75
N GLN A 228 -17.03 4.78 -2.82
CA GLN A 228 -16.68 6.15 -3.21
C GLN A 228 -17.16 6.53 -4.62
N TYR A 229 -17.47 5.55 -5.47
CA TYR A 229 -17.93 5.74 -6.85
C TYR A 229 -19.39 5.34 -7.05
N MET A 230 -20.14 5.10 -5.97
CA MET A 230 -21.53 4.67 -5.97
C MET A 230 -22.41 5.74 -5.33
N ASP A 231 -23.66 5.83 -5.77
CA ASP A 231 -24.68 6.57 -5.03
C ASP A 231 -25.09 5.82 -3.75
N TRP A 232 -25.96 6.43 -2.94
CA TRP A 232 -26.36 5.87 -1.64
C TRP A 232 -27.12 4.55 -1.77
N GLU A 233 -28.03 4.42 -2.74
CA GLU A 233 -28.83 3.22 -2.93
C GLU A 233 -27.97 2.06 -3.43
N MET A 234 -27.15 2.30 -4.47
CA MET A 234 -26.20 1.31 -4.97
C MET A 234 -25.20 0.88 -3.90
N SER A 235 -24.72 1.80 -3.08
CA SER A 235 -23.77 1.46 -2.02
C SER A 235 -24.41 0.60 -0.93
N ALA A 236 -25.68 0.86 -0.56
CA ALA A 236 -26.41 0.06 0.42
C ALA A 236 -26.56 -1.40 -0.05
N ASP A 237 -27.04 -1.62 -1.27
CA ASP A 237 -27.19 -2.95 -1.85
C ASP A 237 -25.86 -3.69 -1.95
N TYR A 238 -24.82 -2.99 -2.45
CA TYR A 238 -23.48 -3.55 -2.57
C TYR A 238 -22.91 -3.98 -1.22
N LEU A 239 -23.08 -3.16 -0.17
CA LEU A 239 -22.56 -3.45 1.18
C LEU A 239 -23.28 -4.64 1.82
N TYR A 240 -24.60 -4.78 1.61
CA TYR A 240 -25.34 -5.97 2.07
C TYR A 240 -24.86 -7.24 1.36
N ALA A 241 -24.64 -7.19 0.05
CA ALA A 241 -24.09 -8.31 -0.71
C ALA A 241 -22.67 -8.68 -0.24
N LYS A 242 -21.81 -7.67 0.03
CA LYS A 242 -20.44 -7.88 0.56
C LYS A 242 -20.43 -8.46 1.97
N MET A 243 -21.38 -8.06 2.81
CA MET A 243 -21.55 -8.65 4.14
C MET A 243 -21.94 -10.14 4.03
N GLY A 244 -22.88 -10.46 3.15
CA GLY A 244 -23.30 -11.85 2.87
C GLY A 244 -22.14 -12.69 2.34
N GLU A 245 -21.36 -12.17 1.38
CA GLU A 245 -20.14 -12.82 0.89
C GLU A 245 -19.15 -13.14 2.02
N ALA A 246 -18.84 -12.16 2.88
CA ALA A 246 -17.91 -12.36 3.99
C ALA A 246 -18.40 -13.43 4.97
N LEU A 247 -19.68 -13.46 5.29
CA LEU A 247 -20.27 -14.47 6.16
C LEU A 247 -20.16 -15.89 5.56
N ASN A 248 -20.37 -16.03 4.25
CA ASN A 248 -20.24 -17.31 3.57
C ASN A 248 -18.78 -17.81 3.49
N PHE A 249 -17.80 -16.90 3.43
CA PHE A 249 -16.38 -17.23 3.33
C PHE A 249 -15.62 -17.26 4.69
N GLY A 250 -16.30 -17.53 5.79
CA GLY A 250 -15.68 -17.85 7.08
C GLY A 250 -15.78 -16.77 8.17
N ALA A 251 -16.44 -15.63 7.90
CA ALA A 251 -16.66 -14.62 8.93
C ALA A 251 -17.74 -15.03 9.96
N SER A 252 -18.65 -15.98 9.63
CA SER A 252 -19.76 -16.42 10.52
C SER A 252 -19.27 -16.94 11.85
N LYS A 253 -18.33 -17.87 11.87
CA LYS A 253 -17.76 -18.44 13.11
C LYS A 253 -17.14 -17.36 14.00
N ASN A 254 -16.41 -16.42 13.40
CA ASN A 254 -15.79 -15.32 14.14
C ASN A 254 -16.85 -14.37 14.71
N ARG A 255 -17.92 -14.09 13.97
CA ARG A 255 -19.06 -13.28 14.42
C ARG A 255 -19.77 -13.95 15.62
N GLU A 256 -20.09 -15.22 15.53
CA GLU A 256 -20.71 -15.99 16.59
C GLU A 256 -19.86 -15.99 17.88
N ALA A 257 -18.55 -16.25 17.74
CA ALA A 257 -17.62 -16.22 18.86
C ALA A 257 -17.54 -14.84 19.52
N ALA A 258 -17.49 -13.76 18.71
CA ALA A 258 -17.46 -12.39 19.23
C ALA A 258 -18.77 -12.01 19.93
N MET A 259 -19.91 -12.38 19.35
CA MET A 259 -21.23 -12.14 19.96
C MET A 259 -21.38 -12.89 21.29
N LYS A 260 -20.99 -14.15 21.33
CA LYS A 260 -20.99 -14.95 22.58
C LYS A 260 -20.09 -14.31 23.65
N ALA A 261 -18.86 -13.94 23.29
CA ALA A 261 -17.92 -13.32 24.22
C ALA A 261 -18.47 -12.00 24.80
N PHE A 262 -19.23 -11.24 24.02
CA PHE A 262 -19.82 -9.99 24.46
C PHE A 262 -21.16 -10.18 25.19
N LEU A 263 -22.11 -10.90 24.59
CA LEU A 263 -23.50 -11.00 25.10
C LEU A 263 -23.61 -11.97 26.28
N ASP A 264 -22.96 -13.12 26.17
CA ASP A 264 -23.12 -14.22 27.13
C ASP A 264 -22.01 -14.19 28.18
N ASP A 265 -20.75 -14.25 27.75
CA ASP A 265 -19.61 -14.40 28.66
C ASP A 265 -19.19 -13.09 29.33
N LYS A 266 -19.61 -11.91 28.81
CA LYS A 266 -19.22 -10.56 29.28
C LYS A 266 -17.70 -10.35 29.35
N LYS A 267 -16.93 -11.06 28.52
CA LYS A 267 -15.45 -11.05 28.49
C LYS A 267 -14.86 -10.08 27.50
N PHE A 268 -15.67 -9.38 26.72
CA PHE A 268 -15.24 -8.49 25.64
C PHE A 268 -16.03 -7.19 25.66
N LYS A 269 -15.34 -6.06 25.55
CA LYS A 269 -15.93 -4.71 25.47
C LYS A 269 -15.62 -4.11 24.11
N PRO A 270 -16.58 -4.14 23.14
CA PRO A 270 -16.34 -3.62 21.80
C PRO A 270 -16.04 -2.12 21.84
N GLY A 271 -15.08 -1.68 21.04
CA GLY A 271 -14.62 -0.28 20.99
C GLY A 271 -13.51 0.07 22.00
N ILE A 272 -13.39 -0.67 23.11
CA ILE A 272 -12.33 -0.50 24.12
C ILE A 272 -11.27 -1.60 23.95
N GLU A 273 -11.70 -2.81 23.64
CA GLU A 273 -10.85 -3.98 23.48
C GLU A 273 -10.93 -4.52 22.05
N HIS A 274 -9.85 -5.15 21.61
CA HIS A 274 -9.82 -5.84 20.33
C HIS A 274 -10.20 -7.31 20.52
N PHE A 275 -11.30 -7.74 19.90
CA PHE A 275 -11.60 -9.17 19.84
C PHE A 275 -10.49 -9.86 19.00
N LYS A 276 -9.78 -10.78 19.63
CA LYS A 276 -8.82 -11.63 18.95
C LYS A 276 -9.61 -12.75 18.28
N GLY A 277 -9.75 -12.68 16.97
CA GLY A 277 -10.49 -13.67 16.18
C GLY A 277 -9.99 -15.10 16.45
N THR A 278 -10.86 -16.06 16.28
CA THR A 278 -10.43 -17.47 16.14
C THR A 278 -9.69 -17.58 14.82
N THR A 279 -8.40 -17.90 14.89
CA THR A 279 -7.54 -18.24 13.73
C THR A 279 -8.08 -19.46 13.00
#